data_e955512ecff15295ae288974391bf24d
#
_entry.id   e955512ecff15295ae288974391bf24d
#
_cell.length_a   1.000
_cell.length_b   1.000
_cell.length_c   1.000
_cell.angle_alpha   90.00
_cell.angle_beta   90.00
_cell.angle_gamma   90.00
#
_symmetry.space_group_name_H-M   'P 1'
#
loop_
_entity.id
_entity.type
_entity.pdbx_description
1 polymer ?
#
loop_
_entity_poly.entity_id
_entity_poly.type
_entity_poly.pdbx_seq_one_letter_code
_entity_poly.pdbx_strand_id
1 'polypeptide(L)'
;MVQCIPPDPSFAHASEREVWQALKAGLGDSDVLLANVRFTDAAGDHEADLIVGIEGAGVVVIETKGGSVSHDGHVWSQHGGASRTIDPVAQAMRAKYVLRGFLDSDPRWKRRRLRFGHAVAFPYSRISADFAIPDCPRAMVLDRDDIAGNPTGLLRDLLVERDDPNPQATADDLADLVDILSGRLRPQRDVLAIAADHEAQANLLTERQAMILPALRLLNRVEVRGGAGSGKTWLAVEQVRRLSAAGQRVALMCYSRGLAEFLIRWVASLPKKEQPAYVGTFHGLGYSWGAEQGDDNDSGYWEEALPAAMVALARNLEPSERFDAIIIDEAQDFGAAWWPAVQSALADDEEGAIYAFFDEGQRVFARGGPPPIPLVPIVLDENVRNTKPIAQTFGSLAPIQMRYRGADGDPVRFIACSEDAAVSMADDVVDELLSEGWLPEHLALLTTGSRHPEQKARQELGQQEYWSSFWDIDQVFYGHVLGFKGLERPAVVLAVNGFGADGRGKEKLYVGLSRARDRLVVCGDPEQIRAVGGEAVYRRLVGG
;
A
#
# COMPACT_ATOMS: atom_id res chain seq x y z
N MET A 1 -19.30 -23.17 26.07
CA MET A 1 -17.97 -23.83 26.29
C MET A 1 -16.95 -22.72 26.55
N VAL A 2 -16.13 -22.91 27.60
CA VAL A 2 -15.08 -21.93 27.94
C VAL A 2 -14.27 -21.48 26.71
N GLN A 3 -13.96 -20.21 26.65
CA GLN A 3 -13.13 -19.66 25.58
C GLN A 3 -11.65 -19.94 25.88
N CYS A 4 -11.04 -20.85 25.12
CA CYS A 4 -9.62 -21.21 25.25
C CYS A 4 -8.76 -20.55 24.16
N ILE A 5 -7.59 -19.99 24.54
CA ILE A 5 -6.70 -19.29 23.63
C ILE A 5 -5.24 -19.71 23.87
N PRO A 6 -4.59 -20.34 22.87
CA PRO A 6 -5.20 -20.88 21.68
C PRO A 6 -6.19 -22.01 22.00
N PRO A 7 -7.09 -22.40 21.08
CA PRO A 7 -8.05 -23.49 21.35
C PRO A 7 -7.41 -24.83 21.68
N ASP A 8 -6.23 -25.09 21.13
CA ASP A 8 -5.41 -26.29 21.38
C ASP A 8 -3.93 -25.85 21.57
N PRO A 9 -3.54 -25.49 22.80
CA PRO A 9 -2.20 -25.03 23.08
C PRO A 9 -1.17 -26.15 23.07
N SER A 10 0.03 -25.86 22.60
CA SER A 10 1.19 -26.72 22.78
C SER A 10 1.88 -26.37 24.10
N PHE A 11 2.18 -27.36 24.91
CA PHE A 11 2.86 -27.17 26.19
C PHE A 11 4.28 -27.75 26.16
N ALA A 12 5.23 -27.04 26.75
CA ALA A 12 6.61 -27.51 26.91
C ALA A 12 6.66 -28.67 27.92
N HIS A 13 5.78 -28.65 28.94
CA HIS A 13 5.78 -29.62 30.01
C HIS A 13 4.39 -30.26 30.20
N ALA A 14 4.37 -31.55 30.58
CA ALA A 14 3.13 -32.27 30.86
C ALA A 14 2.36 -31.67 32.05
N SER A 15 3.05 -31.09 33.00
CA SER A 15 2.49 -30.39 34.16
C SER A 15 1.57 -29.23 33.78
N GLU A 16 1.93 -28.41 32.81
CA GLU A 16 1.13 -27.28 32.32
C GLU A 16 -0.15 -27.81 31.64
N ARG A 17 -0.01 -28.85 30.84
CA ARG A 17 -1.16 -29.50 30.17
C ARG A 17 -2.17 -30.05 31.17
N GLU A 18 -1.70 -30.69 32.26
CA GLU A 18 -2.57 -31.24 33.28
C GLU A 18 -3.38 -30.16 34.00
N VAL A 19 -2.71 -29.05 34.40
CA VAL A 19 -3.37 -27.91 35.02
C VAL A 19 -4.37 -27.26 34.04
N TRP A 20 -3.96 -27.08 32.77
CA TRP A 20 -4.84 -26.57 31.74
C TRP A 20 -6.12 -27.41 31.57
N GLN A 21 -5.99 -28.73 31.49
CA GLN A 21 -7.15 -29.61 31.32
C GLN A 21 -8.08 -29.54 32.51
N ALA A 22 -7.55 -29.53 33.73
CA ALA A 22 -8.35 -29.43 34.97
C ALA A 22 -9.12 -28.11 35.05
N LEU A 23 -8.46 -26.97 34.71
CA LEU A 23 -9.12 -25.67 34.67
C LEU A 23 -10.17 -25.60 33.57
N LYS A 24 -9.87 -26.10 32.38
CA LYS A 24 -10.81 -26.12 31.25
C LYS A 24 -12.10 -26.91 31.56
N ALA A 25 -12.01 -27.96 32.36
CA ALA A 25 -13.16 -28.78 32.77
C ALA A 25 -14.08 -28.06 33.78
N GLY A 26 -13.56 -27.13 34.58
CA GLY A 26 -14.28 -26.42 35.62
C GLY A 26 -14.77 -25.03 35.27
N LEU A 27 -14.31 -24.44 34.16
CA LEU A 27 -14.67 -23.09 33.74
C LEU A 27 -15.99 -23.05 32.96
N GLY A 28 -16.74 -21.97 33.11
CA GLY A 28 -18.02 -21.70 32.45
C GLY A 28 -17.88 -21.08 31.05
N ASP A 29 -19.06 -20.90 30.42
CA ASP A 29 -19.11 -20.38 29.02
C ASP A 29 -18.66 -18.91 28.89
N SER A 30 -18.77 -18.14 29.95
CA SER A 30 -18.33 -16.75 29.99
C SER A 30 -16.89 -16.55 30.50
N ASP A 31 -16.26 -17.66 30.96
CA ASP A 31 -14.88 -17.62 31.46
C ASP A 31 -13.88 -17.77 30.31
N VAL A 32 -12.65 -17.32 30.53
CA VAL A 32 -11.57 -17.40 29.55
C VAL A 32 -10.34 -18.07 30.13
N LEU A 33 -9.65 -18.86 29.30
CA LEU A 33 -8.43 -19.55 29.66
C LEU A 33 -7.37 -19.37 28.56
N LEU A 34 -6.29 -18.68 28.89
CA LEU A 34 -5.18 -18.42 27.97
C LEU A 34 -3.95 -19.19 28.43
N ALA A 35 -3.17 -19.71 27.48
CA ALA A 35 -1.92 -20.42 27.74
C ALA A 35 -0.75 -19.79 26.99
N ASN A 36 0.44 -19.86 27.62
CA ASN A 36 1.72 -19.41 27.04
C ASN A 36 1.66 -17.99 26.51
N VAL A 37 1.06 -17.08 27.28
CA VAL A 37 0.92 -15.69 26.87
C VAL A 37 2.25 -14.97 27.04
N ARG A 38 2.79 -14.46 25.93
CA ARG A 38 4.03 -13.64 25.94
C ARG A 38 3.68 -12.19 25.72
N PHE A 39 4.30 -11.33 26.48
CA PHE A 39 4.17 -9.88 26.36
C PHE A 39 5.50 -9.21 26.68
N THR A 40 5.79 -8.14 25.95
CA THR A 40 7.04 -7.39 26.07
C THR A 40 6.73 -6.01 26.61
N ASP A 41 7.50 -5.54 27.57
CA ASP A 41 7.48 -4.18 28.08
C ASP A 41 8.88 -3.53 28.01
N ALA A 42 9.01 -2.32 28.54
CA ALA A 42 10.30 -1.62 28.58
C ALA A 42 11.40 -2.35 29.38
N ALA A 43 11.04 -3.32 30.24
CA ALA A 43 11.96 -4.08 31.09
C ALA A 43 12.37 -5.42 30.45
N GLY A 44 11.67 -5.88 29.39
CA GLY A 44 12.01 -7.10 28.66
C GLY A 44 10.81 -7.98 28.31
N ASP A 45 11.11 -9.22 27.93
CA ASP A 45 10.11 -10.22 27.56
C ASP A 45 9.63 -10.98 28.79
N HIS A 46 8.33 -11.17 28.88
CA HIS A 46 7.66 -11.86 29.96
C HIS A 46 6.77 -12.96 29.40
N GLU A 47 6.61 -14.03 30.18
CA GLU A 47 5.73 -15.16 29.85
C GLU A 47 4.87 -15.49 31.05
N ALA A 48 3.59 -15.76 30.80
CA ALA A 48 2.66 -16.33 31.77
C ALA A 48 2.24 -17.71 31.29
N ASP A 49 2.45 -18.74 32.10
CA ASP A 49 2.07 -20.10 31.74
C ASP A 49 0.57 -20.20 31.46
N LEU A 50 -0.24 -19.72 32.40
CA LEU A 50 -1.69 -19.69 32.27
C LEU A 50 -2.27 -18.38 32.81
N ILE A 51 -3.29 -17.85 32.12
CA ILE A 51 -4.11 -16.73 32.58
C ILE A 51 -5.55 -17.19 32.57
N VAL A 52 -6.25 -17.06 33.69
CA VAL A 52 -7.65 -17.43 33.87
C VAL A 52 -8.47 -16.19 34.15
N GLY A 53 -9.45 -15.88 33.31
CA GLY A 53 -10.47 -14.85 33.57
C GLY A 53 -11.76 -15.51 33.98
N ILE A 54 -12.30 -15.15 35.16
CA ILE A 54 -13.51 -15.72 35.73
C ILE A 54 -14.56 -14.62 35.86
N GLU A 55 -15.70 -14.76 35.15
CA GLU A 55 -16.81 -13.82 35.26
C GLU A 55 -17.35 -13.76 36.67
N GLY A 56 -17.63 -12.54 37.16
CA GLY A 56 -18.08 -12.30 38.53
C GLY A 56 -16.97 -12.47 39.58
N ALA A 57 -15.71 -12.63 39.18
CA ALA A 57 -14.57 -12.73 40.09
C ALA A 57 -13.41 -11.83 39.67
N GLY A 58 -12.61 -12.18 38.65
CA GLY A 58 -11.46 -11.40 38.22
C GLY A 58 -10.53 -12.19 37.30
N VAL A 59 -9.25 -11.79 37.23
CA VAL A 59 -8.21 -12.41 36.43
C VAL A 59 -7.11 -12.99 37.34
N VAL A 60 -6.68 -14.23 37.11
CA VAL A 60 -5.57 -14.86 37.84
C VAL A 60 -4.47 -15.28 36.87
N VAL A 61 -3.24 -14.91 37.19
CA VAL A 61 -2.04 -15.42 36.51
C VAL A 61 -1.51 -16.60 37.31
N ILE A 62 -1.26 -17.71 36.65
CA ILE A 62 -0.82 -18.97 37.27
C ILE A 62 0.54 -19.36 36.70
N GLU A 63 1.50 -19.60 37.58
CA GLU A 63 2.78 -20.20 37.28
C GLU A 63 2.74 -21.68 37.64
N THR A 64 3.14 -22.56 36.72
CA THR A 64 3.08 -24.02 36.90
C THR A 64 4.48 -24.60 37.05
N LYS A 65 4.71 -25.40 38.09
CA LYS A 65 5.97 -26.10 38.28
C LYS A 65 5.75 -27.61 38.37
N GLY A 66 6.33 -28.31 37.40
CA GLY A 66 6.36 -29.78 37.40
C GLY A 66 7.38 -30.35 38.40
N GLY A 67 7.38 -31.66 38.53
CA GLY A 67 8.24 -32.36 39.49
C GLY A 67 7.73 -32.26 40.94
N SER A 68 8.50 -32.82 41.89
CA SER A 68 8.21 -32.65 43.30
C SER A 68 8.72 -31.28 43.79
N VAL A 69 7.88 -30.52 44.46
CA VAL A 69 8.22 -29.18 44.96
C VAL A 69 8.19 -29.21 46.49
N SER A 70 9.16 -28.58 47.13
CA SER A 70 9.26 -28.40 48.58
C SER A 70 9.67 -26.99 48.95
N HIS A 71 9.34 -26.57 50.18
CA HIS A 71 9.75 -25.30 50.77
C HIS A 71 10.35 -25.58 52.14
N ASP A 72 11.57 -25.10 52.37
CA ASP A 72 12.33 -25.38 53.60
C ASP A 72 12.16 -24.31 54.69
N GLY A 73 11.25 -23.37 54.50
CA GLY A 73 11.05 -22.20 55.34
C GLY A 73 11.69 -20.93 54.77
N HIS A 74 12.56 -21.04 53.78
CA HIS A 74 13.29 -19.92 53.18
C HIS A 74 13.19 -19.90 51.64
N VAL A 75 13.32 -21.06 50.99
CA VAL A 75 13.35 -21.16 49.54
C VAL A 75 12.53 -22.32 49.01
N TRP A 76 11.96 -22.12 47.83
CA TRP A 76 11.33 -23.17 47.05
C TRP A 76 12.38 -24.00 46.33
N SER A 77 12.24 -25.31 46.37
CA SER A 77 13.10 -26.25 45.66
C SER A 77 12.25 -27.19 44.79
N GLN A 78 12.71 -27.41 43.56
CA GLN A 78 12.11 -28.35 42.61
C GLN A 78 13.02 -29.55 42.45
N HIS A 79 12.44 -30.74 42.58
CA HIS A 79 13.14 -32.04 42.49
C HIS A 79 12.60 -32.81 41.25
N GLY A 80 13.46 -33.06 40.27
CA GLY A 80 13.12 -33.77 39.05
C GLY A 80 14.38 -34.18 38.28
N GLY A 81 15.36 -34.75 39.01
CA GLY A 81 16.70 -35.04 38.58
C GLY A 81 17.69 -34.39 39.53
N ALA A 82 18.28 -33.23 39.18
CA ALA A 82 19.03 -32.41 40.15
C ALA A 82 18.07 -31.44 40.86
N SER A 83 18.21 -31.26 42.17
CA SER A 83 17.45 -30.26 42.92
C SER A 83 17.89 -28.86 42.50
N ARG A 84 16.95 -27.98 42.21
CA ARG A 84 17.19 -26.57 41.87
C ARG A 84 16.32 -25.65 42.71
N THR A 85 16.86 -24.53 43.11
CA THR A 85 16.10 -23.44 43.72
C THR A 85 15.22 -22.77 42.68
N ILE A 86 13.95 -22.54 43.02
CA ILE A 86 12.95 -21.85 42.18
C ILE A 86 12.30 -20.75 42.98
N ASP A 87 11.66 -19.82 42.30
CA ASP A 87 10.80 -18.79 42.91
C ASP A 87 9.51 -18.62 42.13
N PRO A 88 8.59 -19.59 42.23
CA PRO A 88 7.36 -19.59 41.44
C PRO A 88 6.40 -18.47 41.84
N VAL A 89 6.40 -18.08 43.11
CA VAL A 89 5.53 -17.01 43.63
C VAL A 89 5.92 -15.65 43.07
N ALA A 90 7.22 -15.33 43.10
CA ALA A 90 7.72 -14.09 42.51
C ALA A 90 7.54 -14.07 40.99
N GLN A 91 7.64 -15.23 40.31
CA GLN A 91 7.36 -15.35 38.86
C GLN A 91 5.89 -15.01 38.57
N ALA A 92 4.93 -15.67 39.22
CA ALA A 92 3.50 -15.41 39.05
C ALA A 92 3.12 -13.96 39.42
N MET A 93 3.67 -13.44 40.50
CA MET A 93 3.45 -12.07 40.95
C MET A 93 3.97 -11.06 39.93
N ARG A 94 5.17 -11.25 39.41
CA ARG A 94 5.78 -10.38 38.40
C ARG A 94 4.95 -10.40 37.11
N ALA A 95 4.60 -11.58 36.60
CA ALA A 95 3.76 -11.75 35.42
C ALA A 95 2.40 -11.02 35.58
N LYS A 96 1.76 -11.12 36.75
CA LYS A 96 0.53 -10.38 37.07
C LYS A 96 0.71 -8.86 36.97
N TYR A 97 1.76 -8.29 37.53
CA TYR A 97 1.98 -6.84 37.51
C TYR A 97 2.32 -6.33 36.11
N VAL A 98 3.14 -7.07 35.37
CA VAL A 98 3.47 -6.71 34.00
C VAL A 98 2.25 -6.82 33.09
N LEU A 99 1.45 -7.90 33.22
CA LEU A 99 0.20 -8.05 32.51
C LEU A 99 -0.74 -6.86 32.76
N ARG A 100 -0.89 -6.47 34.02
CA ARG A 100 -1.72 -5.32 34.39
C ARG A 100 -1.20 -4.03 33.75
N GLY A 101 0.10 -3.76 33.82
CA GLY A 101 0.72 -2.60 33.18
C GLY A 101 0.53 -2.58 31.66
N PHE A 102 0.66 -3.75 31.03
CA PHE A 102 0.42 -3.93 29.59
C PHE A 102 -1.04 -3.60 29.22
N LEU A 103 -2.01 -4.16 29.94
CA LEU A 103 -3.43 -3.87 29.73
C LEU A 103 -3.75 -2.39 29.98
N ASP A 104 -3.24 -1.80 31.06
CA ASP A 104 -3.47 -0.40 31.39
C ASP A 104 -2.91 0.58 30.34
N SER A 105 -1.96 0.15 29.53
CA SER A 105 -1.38 0.92 28.42
C SER A 105 -2.21 0.83 27.13
N ASP A 106 -3.08 -0.19 26.99
CA ASP A 106 -3.89 -0.37 25.78
C ASP A 106 -5.17 0.48 25.82
N PRO A 107 -5.45 1.33 24.79
CA PRO A 107 -6.65 2.16 24.74
C PRO A 107 -7.98 1.38 24.78
N ARG A 108 -7.97 0.11 24.36
CA ARG A 108 -9.14 -0.78 24.39
C ARG A 108 -9.51 -1.21 25.82
N TRP A 109 -8.54 -1.18 26.75
CA TRP A 109 -8.78 -1.51 28.16
C TRP A 109 -9.55 -0.39 28.87
N LYS A 110 -10.88 -0.42 28.80
CA LYS A 110 -11.77 0.64 29.30
C LYS A 110 -11.85 0.70 30.83
N ARG A 111 -11.75 -0.45 31.49
CA ARG A 111 -11.79 -0.60 32.96
C ARG A 111 -10.39 -0.75 33.53
N ARG A 112 -9.74 0.34 33.86
CA ARG A 112 -8.39 0.38 34.43
C ARG A 112 -8.25 -0.22 35.84
N ARG A 113 -9.34 -0.67 36.46
CA ARG A 113 -9.37 -1.26 37.81
C ARG A 113 -10.21 -2.53 37.76
N LEU A 114 -9.55 -3.66 37.83
CA LEU A 114 -10.15 -4.98 37.88
C LEU A 114 -9.42 -5.80 38.95
N ARG A 115 -10.08 -6.82 39.54
CA ARG A 115 -9.42 -7.75 40.46
C ARG A 115 -8.42 -8.61 39.72
N PHE A 116 -7.16 -8.59 40.16
CA PHE A 116 -6.08 -9.42 39.65
C PHE A 116 -5.47 -10.23 40.79
N GLY A 117 -5.48 -11.54 40.64
CA GLY A 117 -4.78 -12.51 41.48
C GLY A 117 -3.54 -13.10 40.82
N HIS A 118 -2.79 -13.82 41.59
CA HIS A 118 -1.76 -14.74 41.12
C HIS A 118 -1.78 -15.99 41.97
N ALA A 119 -1.43 -17.14 41.37
CA ALA A 119 -1.38 -18.43 42.02
C ALA A 119 -0.21 -19.24 41.49
N VAL A 120 0.16 -20.28 42.20
CA VAL A 120 1.16 -21.27 41.76
C VAL A 120 0.52 -22.65 41.71
N ALA A 121 0.83 -23.45 40.71
CA ALA A 121 0.28 -24.79 40.53
C ALA A 121 1.37 -25.86 40.58
N PHE A 122 1.18 -26.86 41.44
CA PHE A 122 2.09 -27.98 41.67
C PHE A 122 1.37 -29.32 41.44
N PRO A 123 1.13 -29.73 40.20
CA PRO A 123 0.31 -30.88 39.88
C PRO A 123 0.83 -32.22 40.41
N TYR A 124 2.11 -32.27 40.77
CA TYR A 124 2.74 -33.50 41.27
C TYR A 124 3.14 -33.46 42.77
N SER A 125 2.78 -32.38 43.48
CA SER A 125 3.10 -32.23 44.90
C SER A 125 1.85 -32.04 45.72
N ARG A 126 1.83 -32.55 46.94
CA ARG A 126 0.82 -32.25 47.94
C ARG A 126 1.36 -31.24 48.93
N ILE A 127 0.59 -30.22 49.19
CA ILE A 127 0.93 -29.17 50.13
C ILE A 127 -0.03 -29.23 51.34
N SER A 128 0.54 -29.23 52.52
CA SER A 128 -0.24 -29.30 53.75
C SER A 128 -1.28 -28.16 53.83
N ALA A 129 -2.45 -28.47 54.41
CA ALA A 129 -3.52 -27.47 54.57
C ALA A 129 -3.15 -26.33 55.54
N ASP A 130 -2.21 -26.54 56.44
CA ASP A 130 -1.65 -25.56 57.37
C ASP A 130 -0.42 -24.81 56.81
N PHE A 131 -0.09 -25.07 55.54
CA PHE A 131 1.00 -24.32 54.87
C PHE A 131 0.66 -22.83 54.75
N ALA A 132 1.55 -22.00 55.28
CA ALA A 132 1.44 -20.55 55.13
C ALA A 132 2.85 -19.93 55.21
N ILE A 133 3.20 -19.15 54.21
CA ILE A 133 4.36 -18.26 54.23
C ILE A 133 3.89 -16.84 53.90
N PRO A 134 4.61 -15.81 54.32
CA PRO A 134 4.13 -14.42 54.22
C PRO A 134 3.70 -13.98 52.84
N ASP A 135 4.37 -14.44 51.79
CA ASP A 135 4.14 -14.10 50.37
C ASP A 135 3.30 -15.10 49.60
N CYS A 136 3.03 -16.30 50.20
CA CYS A 136 2.25 -17.35 49.59
C CYS A 136 1.35 -18.06 50.61
N PRO A 137 0.20 -17.52 50.97
CA PRO A 137 -0.79 -18.22 51.77
C PRO A 137 -1.32 -19.46 51.01
N ARG A 138 -1.80 -20.48 51.73
CA ARG A 138 -2.31 -21.75 51.15
C ARG A 138 -3.31 -21.56 50.02
N ALA A 139 -4.17 -20.55 50.11
CA ALA A 139 -5.17 -20.21 49.10
C ALA A 139 -4.57 -19.82 47.74
N MET A 140 -3.27 -19.51 47.67
CA MET A 140 -2.58 -19.18 46.41
C MET A 140 -1.93 -20.41 45.77
N VAL A 141 -2.03 -21.60 46.38
CA VAL A 141 -1.39 -22.81 45.88
C VAL A 141 -2.48 -23.79 45.41
N LEU A 142 -2.36 -24.19 44.14
CA LEU A 142 -3.09 -25.31 43.57
C LEU A 142 -2.18 -26.55 43.60
N ASP A 143 -2.40 -27.41 44.58
CA ASP A 143 -1.64 -28.64 44.68
C ASP A 143 -2.28 -29.79 43.89
N ARG A 144 -1.72 -30.99 43.95
CA ARG A 144 -2.20 -32.16 43.24
C ARG A 144 -3.66 -32.48 43.53
N ASP A 145 -4.08 -32.41 44.80
CA ASP A 145 -5.44 -32.78 45.20
C ASP A 145 -6.44 -31.67 44.84
N ASP A 146 -6.02 -30.39 44.88
CA ASP A 146 -6.79 -29.26 44.42
C ASP A 146 -7.05 -29.32 42.90
N ILE A 147 -6.01 -29.63 42.11
CA ILE A 147 -6.10 -29.75 40.66
C ILE A 147 -7.01 -30.92 40.25
N ALA A 148 -6.94 -32.04 40.97
CA ALA A 148 -7.81 -33.18 40.74
C ALA A 148 -9.26 -32.93 41.20
N GLY A 149 -9.50 -31.98 42.09
CA GLY A 149 -10.80 -31.66 42.67
C GLY A 149 -11.50 -30.50 41.96
N ASN A 150 -11.42 -29.30 42.51
CA ASN A 150 -12.07 -28.11 41.99
C ASN A 150 -11.12 -26.91 41.95
N PRO A 151 -10.13 -26.88 41.02
CA PRO A 151 -9.17 -25.78 40.95
C PRO A 151 -9.83 -24.45 40.62
N THR A 152 -10.88 -24.44 39.81
CA THR A 152 -11.59 -23.22 39.39
C THR A 152 -12.32 -22.58 40.56
N GLY A 153 -12.96 -23.38 41.44
CA GLY A 153 -13.60 -22.90 42.66
C GLY A 153 -12.60 -22.18 43.57
N LEU A 154 -11.45 -22.81 43.80
CA LEU A 154 -10.38 -22.22 44.61
C LEU A 154 -9.83 -20.90 44.05
N LEU A 155 -9.70 -20.78 42.74
CA LEU A 155 -9.29 -19.52 42.09
C LEU A 155 -10.37 -18.43 42.24
N ARG A 156 -11.65 -18.81 42.16
CA ARG A 156 -12.78 -17.91 42.40
C ARG A 156 -12.76 -17.38 43.84
N ASP A 157 -12.61 -18.30 44.80
CA ASP A 157 -12.53 -17.94 46.23
C ASP A 157 -11.30 -17.02 46.49
N LEU A 158 -10.16 -17.31 45.92
CA LEU A 158 -8.95 -16.46 45.99
C LEU A 158 -9.20 -15.02 45.54
N LEU A 159 -10.04 -14.81 44.50
CA LEU A 159 -10.36 -13.49 43.98
C LEU A 159 -11.46 -12.77 44.77
N VAL A 160 -12.41 -13.53 45.32
CA VAL A 160 -13.59 -12.97 46.00
C VAL A 160 -13.33 -12.72 47.48
N GLU A 161 -12.63 -13.62 48.15
CA GLU A 161 -12.36 -13.52 49.61
C GLU A 161 -11.30 -12.46 49.98
N ARG A 162 -10.49 -12.00 49.03
CA ARG A 162 -9.58 -10.89 49.24
C ARG A 162 -10.41 -9.60 49.40
N ASP A 163 -10.13 -8.84 50.44
CA ASP A 163 -10.67 -7.47 50.62
C ASP A 163 -10.02 -6.51 49.57
N ASP A 164 -10.29 -6.80 48.29
CA ASP A 164 -9.81 -6.03 47.16
C ASP A 164 -10.88 -5.04 46.72
N PRO A 165 -10.63 -3.71 46.85
CA PRO A 165 -11.60 -2.69 46.48
C PRO A 165 -11.89 -2.62 44.97
N ASN A 166 -11.14 -3.32 44.16
CA ASN A 166 -11.35 -3.35 42.70
C ASN A 166 -12.62 -4.15 42.36
N PRO A 167 -13.34 -3.76 41.28
CA PRO A 167 -14.54 -4.45 40.85
C PRO A 167 -14.21 -5.86 40.31
N GLN A 168 -15.21 -6.72 40.40
CA GLN A 168 -15.17 -8.05 39.76
C GLN A 168 -15.21 -7.93 38.22
N ALA A 169 -14.70 -8.94 37.52
CA ALA A 169 -14.70 -8.99 36.06
C ALA A 169 -16.12 -9.23 35.51
N THR A 170 -16.50 -8.48 34.50
CA THR A 170 -17.68 -8.75 33.68
C THR A 170 -17.31 -9.54 32.43
N ALA A 171 -18.30 -10.09 31.73
CA ALA A 171 -18.06 -10.75 30.43
C ALA A 171 -17.40 -9.81 29.41
N ASP A 172 -17.77 -8.53 29.40
CA ASP A 172 -17.16 -7.53 28.51
C ASP A 172 -15.69 -7.27 28.87
N ASP A 173 -15.34 -7.24 30.16
CA ASP A 173 -13.94 -7.10 30.60
C ASP A 173 -13.08 -8.29 30.14
N LEU A 174 -13.66 -9.50 30.17
CA LEU A 174 -12.98 -10.70 29.72
C LEU A 174 -12.88 -10.77 28.18
N ALA A 175 -13.87 -10.25 27.47
CA ALA A 175 -13.80 -10.11 26.01
C ALA A 175 -12.70 -9.10 25.61
N ASP A 176 -12.62 -7.95 26.28
CA ASP A 176 -11.56 -6.97 26.08
C ASP A 176 -10.16 -7.59 26.39
N LEU A 177 -10.03 -8.36 27.49
CA LEU A 177 -8.82 -9.10 27.84
C LEU A 177 -8.38 -10.03 26.71
N VAL A 178 -9.32 -10.81 26.19
CA VAL A 178 -9.07 -11.73 25.08
C VAL A 178 -8.64 -10.97 23.83
N ASP A 179 -9.32 -9.90 23.48
CA ASP A 179 -9.06 -9.13 22.27
C ASP A 179 -7.67 -8.45 22.30
N ILE A 180 -7.24 -8.03 23.51
CA ILE A 180 -5.92 -7.46 23.72
C ILE A 180 -4.81 -8.52 23.71
N LEU A 181 -5.01 -9.66 24.42
CA LEU A 181 -3.98 -10.66 24.61
C LEU A 181 -3.92 -11.73 23.50
N SER A 182 -5.04 -12.02 22.84
CA SER A 182 -5.03 -13.00 21.76
C SER A 182 -4.29 -12.50 20.53
N GLY A 183 -3.87 -11.20 20.57
CA GLY A 183 -3.17 -10.61 19.45
C GLY A 183 -3.72 -11.20 18.15
N ARG A 184 -5.02 -11.06 17.91
CA ARG A 184 -5.49 -11.26 16.56
C ARG A 184 -4.80 -10.16 15.77
N LEU A 185 -3.58 -10.46 15.33
CA LEU A 185 -3.15 -10.04 14.03
C LEU A 185 -4.25 -10.61 13.09
N ARG A 186 -5.38 -9.92 13.01
CA ARG A 186 -5.94 -9.79 11.68
C ARG A 186 -4.71 -9.30 10.94
N PRO A 187 -4.23 -10.02 9.90
CA PRO A 187 -3.26 -9.40 9.05
C PRO A 187 -3.93 -8.07 8.71
N GLN A 188 -3.55 -7.00 9.39
CA GLN A 188 -3.77 -5.68 8.86
C GLN A 188 -3.09 -5.86 7.54
N ARG A 189 -3.91 -5.91 6.51
CA ARG A 189 -3.46 -5.96 5.15
C ARG A 189 -2.58 -4.76 5.11
N ASP A 190 -1.28 -4.98 5.25
CA ASP A 190 -0.32 -3.89 5.12
C ASP A 190 -0.36 -3.54 3.64
N VAL A 191 -1.34 -2.67 3.31
CA VAL A 191 -1.59 -2.23 1.94
C VAL A 191 -0.32 -1.65 1.33
N LEU A 192 0.57 -1.08 2.17
CA LEU A 192 1.83 -0.50 1.72
C LEU A 192 2.85 -1.60 1.42
N ALA A 193 2.96 -2.63 2.25
CA ALA A 193 3.85 -3.76 1.98
C ALA A 193 3.41 -4.52 0.72
N ILE A 194 2.10 -4.75 0.55
CA ILE A 194 1.55 -5.38 -0.65
C ILE A 194 1.85 -4.53 -1.90
N ALA A 195 1.61 -3.22 -1.84
CA ALA A 195 1.88 -2.31 -2.96
C ALA A 195 3.38 -2.26 -3.30
N ALA A 196 4.27 -2.30 -2.28
CA ALA A 196 5.72 -2.36 -2.48
C ALA A 196 6.15 -3.67 -3.15
N ASP A 197 5.58 -4.82 -2.76
CA ASP A 197 5.84 -6.11 -3.42
C ASP A 197 5.38 -6.11 -4.89
N HIS A 198 4.20 -5.56 -5.17
CA HIS A 198 3.69 -5.41 -6.54
C HIS A 198 4.58 -4.48 -7.37
N GLU A 199 5.05 -3.37 -6.80
CA GLU A 199 5.98 -2.47 -7.48
C GLU A 199 7.33 -3.15 -7.80
N ALA A 200 7.89 -3.90 -6.86
CA ALA A 200 9.12 -4.67 -7.08
C ALA A 200 8.94 -5.69 -8.21
N GLN A 201 7.81 -6.40 -8.24
CA GLN A 201 7.46 -7.33 -9.31
C GLN A 201 7.33 -6.62 -10.67
N ALA A 202 6.63 -5.48 -10.71
CA ALA A 202 6.45 -4.68 -11.92
C ALA A 202 7.79 -4.16 -12.45
N ASN A 203 8.68 -3.71 -11.58
CA ASN A 203 10.03 -3.25 -11.96
C ASN A 203 10.85 -4.38 -12.56
N LEU A 204 10.85 -5.57 -11.95
CA LEU A 204 11.55 -6.75 -12.49
C LEU A 204 11.03 -7.15 -13.89
N LEU A 205 9.71 -7.11 -14.10
CA LEU A 205 9.12 -7.40 -15.42
C LEU A 205 9.50 -6.34 -16.45
N THR A 206 9.52 -5.07 -16.05
CA THR A 206 9.92 -3.96 -16.94
C THR A 206 11.40 -4.04 -17.30
N GLU A 207 12.29 -4.40 -16.36
CA GLU A 207 13.71 -4.65 -16.62
C GLU A 207 13.92 -5.78 -17.63
N ARG A 208 13.11 -6.84 -17.57
CA ARG A 208 13.13 -7.91 -18.60
C ARG A 208 12.71 -7.41 -19.97
N GLN A 209 11.72 -6.52 -20.03
CA GLN A 209 11.33 -5.89 -21.30
C GLN A 209 12.46 -5.02 -21.87
N ALA A 210 13.29 -4.38 -21.03
CA ALA A 210 14.44 -3.59 -21.46
C ALA A 210 15.50 -4.39 -22.24
N MET A 211 15.46 -5.73 -22.19
CA MET A 211 16.34 -6.57 -23.02
C MET A 211 16.10 -6.40 -24.54
N ILE A 212 14.99 -5.76 -24.93
CA ILE A 212 14.75 -5.40 -26.34
C ILE A 212 15.63 -4.24 -26.79
N LEU A 213 15.99 -3.31 -25.88
CA LEU A 213 16.71 -2.09 -26.24
C LEU A 213 18.07 -2.32 -26.91
N PRO A 214 18.90 -3.31 -26.50
CA PRO A 214 20.12 -3.64 -27.24
C PRO A 214 19.89 -4.05 -28.70
N ALA A 215 18.76 -4.71 -29.02
CA ALA A 215 18.41 -5.07 -30.37
C ALA A 215 18.05 -3.86 -31.23
N LEU A 216 17.65 -2.74 -30.63
CA LEU A 216 17.33 -1.50 -31.34
C LEU A 216 18.56 -0.66 -31.71
N ARG A 217 19.77 -1.04 -31.29
CA ARG A 217 21.02 -0.26 -31.56
C ARG A 217 21.30 -0.01 -33.04
N LEU A 218 20.74 -0.83 -33.91
CA LEU A 218 20.90 -0.71 -35.38
C LEU A 218 19.74 0.07 -36.03
N LEU A 219 18.77 0.53 -35.24
CA LEU A 219 17.59 1.22 -35.73
C LEU A 219 17.58 2.65 -35.21
N ASN A 220 17.71 3.62 -36.10
CA ASN A 220 17.72 5.03 -35.72
C ASN A 220 16.30 5.64 -35.67
N ARG A 221 15.31 5.00 -36.27
CA ARG A 221 13.93 5.50 -36.34
C ARG A 221 12.97 4.43 -35.83
N VAL A 222 12.53 4.55 -34.58
CA VAL A 222 11.73 3.50 -33.92
C VAL A 222 10.48 4.11 -33.30
N GLU A 223 9.35 3.44 -33.49
CA GLU A 223 8.15 3.67 -32.69
C GLU A 223 7.89 2.47 -31.79
N VAL A 224 7.80 2.72 -30.47
CA VAL A 224 7.45 1.71 -29.47
C VAL A 224 5.98 1.88 -29.13
N ARG A 225 5.16 0.91 -29.51
CA ARG A 225 3.71 0.90 -29.31
C ARG A 225 3.35 -0.02 -28.16
N GLY A 226 2.47 0.42 -27.28
CA GLY A 226 1.96 -0.41 -26.18
C GLY A 226 0.73 0.22 -25.54
N GLY A 227 -0.07 -0.59 -24.86
CA GLY A 227 -1.18 -0.08 -24.05
C GLY A 227 -0.71 0.54 -22.73
N ALA A 228 -1.65 1.08 -21.95
CA ALA A 228 -1.35 1.53 -20.58
C ALA A 228 -0.75 0.38 -19.75
N GLY A 229 0.17 0.70 -18.86
CA GLY A 229 0.85 -0.27 -18.00
C GLY A 229 1.90 -1.15 -18.69
N SER A 230 2.27 -0.87 -19.95
CA SER A 230 3.29 -1.64 -20.68
C SER A 230 4.74 -1.19 -20.40
N GLY A 231 4.98 -0.25 -19.51
CA GLY A 231 6.33 0.19 -19.13
C GLY A 231 7.03 1.15 -20.10
N LYS A 232 6.30 1.78 -21.04
CA LYS A 232 6.84 2.70 -22.07
C LYS A 232 7.73 3.80 -21.50
N THR A 233 7.23 4.55 -20.51
CA THR A 233 7.97 5.65 -19.87
C THR A 233 9.27 5.17 -19.24
N TRP A 234 9.25 4.02 -18.57
CA TRP A 234 10.46 3.42 -18.02
C TRP A 234 11.47 3.07 -19.12
N LEU A 235 11.01 2.45 -20.20
CA LEU A 235 11.88 2.12 -21.35
C LEU A 235 12.42 3.37 -22.02
N ALA A 236 11.64 4.46 -22.09
CA ALA A 236 12.10 5.76 -22.61
C ALA A 236 13.28 6.30 -21.78
N VAL A 237 13.14 6.32 -20.44
CA VAL A 237 14.22 6.76 -19.54
C VAL A 237 15.43 5.83 -19.61
N GLU A 238 15.23 4.52 -19.68
CA GLU A 238 16.33 3.55 -19.81
C GLU A 238 17.09 3.74 -21.14
N GLN A 239 16.38 4.06 -22.23
CA GLN A 239 17.02 4.35 -23.51
C GLN A 239 17.83 5.68 -23.42
N VAL A 240 17.28 6.72 -22.78
CA VAL A 240 18.02 7.95 -22.48
C VAL A 240 19.30 7.65 -21.72
N ARG A 241 19.20 6.89 -20.63
CA ARG A 241 20.33 6.51 -19.78
C ARG A 241 21.45 5.84 -20.59
N ARG A 242 21.09 4.89 -21.46
CA ARG A 242 22.04 4.14 -22.29
C ARG A 242 22.74 5.03 -23.33
N LEU A 243 21.97 5.87 -24.03
CA LEU A 243 22.52 6.73 -25.07
C LEU A 243 23.39 7.84 -24.46
N SER A 244 22.96 8.44 -23.36
CA SER A 244 23.75 9.45 -22.63
C SER A 244 25.05 8.85 -22.06
N ALA A 245 25.00 7.65 -21.49
CA ALA A 245 26.19 6.92 -21.01
C ALA A 245 27.17 6.59 -22.13
N ALA A 246 26.68 6.44 -23.37
CA ALA A 246 27.51 6.27 -24.57
C ALA A 246 28.08 7.59 -25.11
N GLY A 247 27.84 8.72 -24.43
CA GLY A 247 28.35 10.04 -24.80
C GLY A 247 27.50 10.79 -25.82
N GLN A 248 26.31 10.30 -26.16
CA GLN A 248 25.41 10.99 -27.07
C GLN A 248 24.72 12.18 -26.39
N ARG A 249 24.50 13.25 -27.11
CA ARG A 249 23.68 14.39 -26.69
C ARG A 249 22.21 14.06 -26.94
N VAL A 250 21.50 13.74 -25.87
CA VAL A 250 20.14 13.20 -25.92
C VAL A 250 19.11 14.23 -25.46
N ALA A 251 17.93 14.29 -26.12
CA ALA A 251 16.75 15.00 -25.61
C ALA A 251 15.66 13.98 -25.23
N LEU A 252 15.05 14.17 -24.06
CA LEU A 252 13.83 13.48 -23.63
C LEU A 252 12.69 14.48 -23.58
N MET A 253 11.68 14.25 -24.40
CA MET A 253 10.55 15.16 -24.56
C MET A 253 9.21 14.47 -24.33
N CYS A 254 8.24 15.22 -23.83
CA CYS A 254 6.83 14.85 -23.79
C CYS A 254 5.94 16.08 -24.04
N TYR A 255 4.62 15.87 -24.08
CA TYR A 255 3.68 16.97 -24.23
C TYR A 255 3.25 17.59 -22.89
N SER A 256 2.89 16.75 -21.90
CA SER A 256 2.23 17.22 -20.69
C SER A 256 3.23 17.75 -19.65
N ARG A 257 2.85 18.86 -18.97
CA ARG A 257 3.67 19.48 -17.91
C ARG A 257 3.91 18.53 -16.74
N GLY A 258 2.87 17.76 -16.31
CA GLY A 258 3.00 16.83 -15.20
C GLY A 258 3.98 15.69 -15.50
N LEU A 259 3.91 15.10 -16.69
CA LEU A 259 4.87 14.08 -17.12
C LEU A 259 6.29 14.67 -17.25
N ALA A 260 6.43 15.89 -17.76
CA ALA A 260 7.73 16.55 -17.84
C ALA A 260 8.38 16.73 -16.47
N GLU A 261 7.64 17.21 -15.47
CA GLU A 261 8.12 17.33 -14.08
C GLU A 261 8.51 15.97 -13.50
N PHE A 262 7.73 14.92 -13.77
CA PHE A 262 8.06 13.57 -13.36
C PHE A 262 9.38 13.10 -13.99
N LEU A 263 9.54 13.27 -15.29
CA LEU A 263 10.75 12.88 -16.02
C LEU A 263 11.98 13.70 -15.58
N ILE A 264 11.84 15.00 -15.33
CA ILE A 264 12.91 15.86 -14.81
C ILE A 264 13.41 15.32 -13.46
N ARG A 265 12.51 15.02 -12.52
CA ARG A 265 12.88 14.49 -11.21
C ARG A 265 13.52 13.10 -11.32
N TRP A 266 12.97 12.22 -12.15
CA TRP A 266 13.53 10.90 -12.36
C TRP A 266 14.94 10.97 -12.95
N VAL A 267 15.12 11.75 -14.02
CA VAL A 267 16.43 11.94 -14.65
C VAL A 267 17.45 12.57 -13.70
N ALA A 268 17.02 13.50 -12.83
CA ALA A 268 17.91 14.12 -11.84
C ALA A 268 18.48 13.12 -10.84
N SER A 269 17.82 11.97 -10.61
CA SER A 269 18.31 10.89 -9.76
C SER A 269 19.39 10.01 -10.43
N LEU A 270 19.56 10.11 -11.75
CA LEU A 270 20.56 9.35 -12.48
C LEU A 270 21.97 9.97 -12.30
N PRO A 271 23.03 9.17 -12.44
CA PRO A 271 24.40 9.68 -12.51
C PRO A 271 24.56 10.72 -13.63
N LYS A 272 25.31 11.78 -13.41
CA LYS A 272 25.50 12.91 -14.37
C LYS A 272 25.79 12.47 -15.81
N LYS A 273 26.62 11.44 -15.97
CA LYS A 273 26.99 10.89 -17.31
C LYS A 273 25.85 10.15 -18.01
N GLU A 274 24.78 9.84 -17.30
CA GLU A 274 23.61 9.11 -17.78
C GLU A 274 22.40 10.05 -17.99
N GLN A 275 22.55 11.33 -17.63
CA GLN A 275 21.52 12.36 -17.81
C GLN A 275 21.54 12.89 -19.26
N PRO A 276 20.35 13.17 -19.85
CA PRO A 276 20.26 13.79 -21.17
C PRO A 276 20.67 15.26 -21.14
N ALA A 277 20.96 15.82 -22.29
CA ALA A 277 21.21 17.26 -22.43
C ALA A 277 19.95 18.10 -22.27
N TYR A 278 18.78 17.53 -22.56
CA TYR A 278 17.48 18.17 -22.34
C TYR A 278 16.46 17.14 -21.82
N VAL A 279 15.65 17.55 -20.86
CA VAL A 279 14.44 16.85 -20.42
C VAL A 279 13.35 17.86 -20.15
N GLY A 280 12.14 17.64 -20.71
CA GLY A 280 11.02 18.57 -20.52
C GLY A 280 9.94 18.43 -21.58
N THR A 281 9.10 19.49 -21.71
CA THR A 281 8.08 19.52 -22.76
C THR A 281 8.67 19.93 -24.10
N PHE A 282 8.01 19.53 -25.20
CA PHE A 282 8.36 19.99 -26.55
C PHE A 282 8.38 21.53 -26.62
N HIS A 283 7.38 22.19 -26.07
CA HIS A 283 7.29 23.65 -26.03
C HIS A 283 8.43 24.29 -25.20
N GLY A 284 8.78 23.66 -24.06
CA GLY A 284 9.88 24.10 -23.21
C GLY A 284 11.23 24.09 -23.95
N LEU A 285 11.43 23.14 -24.87
CA LEU A 285 12.61 23.11 -25.73
C LEU A 285 12.64 24.36 -26.65
N GLY A 286 11.51 24.71 -27.27
CA GLY A 286 11.38 25.90 -28.08
C GLY A 286 11.76 27.17 -27.32
N TYR A 287 11.27 27.30 -26.10
CA TYR A 287 11.63 28.46 -25.23
C TYR A 287 13.11 28.48 -24.86
N SER A 288 13.72 27.33 -24.62
CA SER A 288 15.15 27.24 -24.34
C SER A 288 16.03 27.73 -25.53
N TRP A 289 15.48 27.68 -26.74
CA TRP A 289 16.11 28.20 -27.96
C TRP A 289 15.77 29.64 -28.25
N GLY A 290 14.92 30.27 -27.41
CA GLY A 290 14.56 31.68 -27.54
C GLY A 290 13.26 31.95 -28.31
N ALA A 291 12.39 30.95 -28.46
CA ALA A 291 11.04 31.18 -28.98
C ALA A 291 10.26 32.12 -28.06
N GLU A 292 9.47 33.01 -28.63
CA GLU A 292 8.58 33.88 -27.86
C GLU A 292 7.46 33.06 -27.18
N GLN A 293 7.01 33.54 -26.02
CA GLN A 293 5.87 32.90 -25.34
C GLN A 293 4.57 33.36 -25.98
N GLY A 294 3.69 32.38 -26.29
CA GLY A 294 2.34 32.66 -26.78
C GLY A 294 1.29 32.68 -25.65
N ASP A 295 0.08 33.12 -25.99
CA ASP A 295 -1.08 33.05 -25.09
C ASP A 295 -1.50 31.59 -24.91
N ASP A 296 -1.75 31.16 -23.66
CA ASP A 296 -2.19 29.80 -23.34
C ASP A 296 -3.49 29.38 -24.06
N ASN A 297 -4.32 30.34 -24.49
CA ASN A 297 -5.57 30.11 -25.21
C ASN A 297 -5.44 30.13 -26.74
N ASP A 298 -4.27 30.46 -27.28
CA ASP A 298 -4.04 30.51 -28.72
C ASP A 298 -3.58 29.15 -29.26
N SER A 299 -4.53 28.31 -29.67
CA SER A 299 -4.21 27.01 -30.25
C SER A 299 -3.38 27.10 -31.54
N GLY A 300 -3.56 28.14 -32.34
CA GLY A 300 -2.78 28.35 -33.57
C GLY A 300 -1.31 28.60 -33.27
N TYR A 301 -1.03 29.33 -32.19
CA TYR A 301 0.35 29.49 -31.73
C TYR A 301 0.98 28.12 -31.36
N TRP A 302 0.31 27.33 -30.56
CA TRP A 302 0.85 26.07 -30.06
C TRP A 302 0.96 24.96 -31.13
N GLU A 303 0.01 24.92 -32.05
CA GLU A 303 -0.07 23.88 -33.07
C GLU A 303 0.76 24.19 -34.31
N GLU A 304 0.95 25.47 -34.66
CA GLU A 304 1.60 25.86 -35.94
C GLU A 304 2.75 26.86 -35.77
N ALA A 305 2.54 28.00 -35.10
CA ALA A 305 3.52 29.09 -35.08
C ALA A 305 4.79 28.73 -34.30
N LEU A 306 4.64 28.17 -33.10
CA LEU A 306 5.80 27.75 -32.28
C LEU A 306 6.60 26.63 -32.95
N PRO A 307 6.02 25.53 -33.48
CA PRO A 307 6.79 24.53 -34.22
C PRO A 307 7.54 25.08 -35.43
N ALA A 308 6.92 25.98 -36.19
CA ALA A 308 7.59 26.65 -37.31
C ALA A 308 8.76 27.54 -36.86
N ALA A 309 8.60 28.30 -35.77
CA ALA A 309 9.68 29.07 -35.15
C ALA A 309 10.81 28.14 -34.67
N MET A 310 10.49 27.01 -34.07
CA MET A 310 11.48 26.03 -33.62
C MET A 310 12.33 25.46 -34.76
N VAL A 311 11.73 25.19 -35.94
CA VAL A 311 12.49 24.80 -37.15
C VAL A 311 13.49 25.88 -37.53
N ALA A 312 13.08 27.16 -37.53
CA ALA A 312 13.98 28.26 -37.87
C ALA A 312 15.10 28.42 -36.83
N LEU A 313 14.77 28.35 -35.55
CA LEU A 313 15.74 28.43 -34.44
C LEU A 313 16.76 27.29 -34.50
N ALA A 314 16.29 26.06 -34.68
CA ALA A 314 17.14 24.87 -34.75
C ALA A 314 18.16 24.93 -35.89
N ARG A 315 17.80 25.53 -37.03
CA ARG A 315 18.70 25.70 -38.17
C ARG A 315 19.84 26.67 -37.87
N ASN A 316 19.64 27.58 -36.91
CA ASN A 316 20.67 28.57 -36.49
C ASN A 316 21.59 28.03 -35.38
N LEU A 317 21.27 26.86 -34.81
CA LEU A 317 22.13 26.21 -33.82
C LEU A 317 23.31 25.50 -34.52
N GLU A 318 24.48 25.56 -33.88
CA GLU A 318 25.61 24.76 -34.33
C GLU A 318 25.27 23.24 -34.20
N PRO A 319 25.82 22.37 -35.06
CA PRO A 319 25.57 20.93 -34.96
C PRO A 319 25.84 20.34 -33.58
N SER A 320 26.83 20.86 -32.84
CA SER A 320 27.17 20.45 -31.47
C SER A 320 26.13 20.88 -30.41
N GLU A 321 25.23 21.78 -30.73
CA GLU A 321 24.16 22.24 -29.86
C GLU A 321 22.87 21.46 -30.11
N ARG A 322 22.76 20.75 -31.23
CA ARG A 322 21.65 19.86 -31.56
C ARG A 322 21.84 18.48 -30.91
N PHE A 323 20.90 17.59 -31.08
CA PHE A 323 20.86 16.28 -30.42
C PHE A 323 21.29 15.17 -31.38
N ASP A 324 22.04 14.18 -30.88
CA ASP A 324 22.32 12.94 -31.60
C ASP A 324 21.10 11.99 -31.59
N ALA A 325 20.31 12.06 -30.51
CA ALA A 325 19.11 11.26 -30.34
C ALA A 325 18.00 12.05 -29.64
N ILE A 326 16.76 11.81 -30.06
CA ILE A 326 15.54 12.36 -29.45
C ILE A 326 14.63 11.22 -29.03
N ILE A 327 14.24 11.23 -27.78
CA ILE A 327 13.26 10.31 -27.19
C ILE A 327 11.98 11.09 -26.88
N ILE A 328 10.84 10.59 -27.37
CA ILE A 328 9.53 11.21 -27.16
C ILE A 328 8.63 10.25 -26.41
N ASP A 329 8.22 10.62 -25.21
CA ASP A 329 7.21 9.85 -24.45
C ASP A 329 5.81 10.45 -24.67
N GLU A 330 4.78 9.57 -24.68
CA GLU A 330 3.39 9.92 -25.04
C GLU A 330 3.29 10.61 -26.42
N ALA A 331 4.00 10.06 -27.39
CA ALA A 331 4.15 10.65 -28.74
C ALA A 331 2.81 10.78 -29.52
N GLN A 332 1.73 10.09 -29.12
CA GLN A 332 0.39 10.28 -29.69
C GLN A 332 -0.19 11.68 -29.45
N ASP A 333 0.34 12.42 -28.48
CA ASP A 333 -0.07 13.78 -28.20
C ASP A 333 0.65 14.83 -29.09
N PHE A 334 1.63 14.42 -29.93
CA PHE A 334 2.37 15.26 -30.85
C PHE A 334 1.58 15.49 -32.14
N GLY A 335 1.37 16.74 -32.47
CA GLY A 335 0.75 17.13 -33.74
C GLY A 335 1.65 16.88 -34.95
N ALA A 336 1.05 16.66 -36.13
CA ALA A 336 1.83 16.41 -37.36
C ALA A 336 2.82 17.55 -37.68
N ALA A 337 2.46 18.80 -37.38
CA ALA A 337 3.31 19.99 -37.62
C ALA A 337 4.55 20.07 -36.68
N TRP A 338 4.59 19.28 -35.60
CA TRP A 338 5.72 19.29 -34.65
C TRP A 338 6.90 18.44 -35.09
N TRP A 339 6.65 17.41 -35.93
CA TRP A 339 7.68 16.48 -36.35
C TRP A 339 8.81 17.12 -37.17
N PRO A 340 8.56 18.12 -38.07
CA PRO A 340 9.64 18.87 -38.70
C PRO A 340 10.55 19.59 -37.70
N ALA A 341 10.01 20.11 -36.59
CA ALA A 341 10.81 20.73 -35.54
C ALA A 341 11.64 19.68 -34.77
N VAL A 342 11.07 18.50 -34.50
CA VAL A 342 11.80 17.37 -33.92
C VAL A 342 12.97 16.96 -34.81
N GLN A 343 12.76 16.80 -36.13
CA GLN A 343 13.84 16.44 -37.05
C GLN A 343 14.91 17.52 -37.12
N SER A 344 14.52 18.81 -37.19
CA SER A 344 15.49 19.93 -37.26
C SER A 344 16.32 20.05 -35.97
N ALA A 345 15.88 19.48 -34.85
CA ALA A 345 16.61 19.47 -33.59
C ALA A 345 17.74 18.43 -33.57
N LEU A 346 17.78 17.51 -34.53
CA LEU A 346 18.87 16.53 -34.66
C LEU A 346 20.12 17.15 -35.28
N ALA A 347 21.29 16.73 -34.84
CA ALA A 347 22.58 17.12 -35.41
C ALA A 347 22.71 16.61 -36.89
N ASP A 348 22.16 15.43 -37.15
CA ASP A 348 21.98 14.84 -38.45
C ASP A 348 20.50 14.48 -38.63
N ASP A 349 19.79 15.17 -39.50
CA ASP A 349 18.35 15.01 -39.73
C ASP A 349 17.99 13.76 -40.55
N GLU A 350 18.94 13.11 -41.18
CA GLU A 350 18.77 11.85 -41.91
C GLU A 350 19.10 10.63 -41.01
N GLU A 351 20.25 10.63 -40.35
CA GLU A 351 20.79 9.49 -39.60
C GLU A 351 20.54 9.62 -38.06
N GLY A 352 20.22 10.80 -37.56
CA GLY A 352 19.96 11.04 -36.13
C GLY A 352 18.81 10.19 -35.59
N ALA A 353 18.95 9.74 -34.35
CA ALA A 353 18.02 8.75 -33.79
C ALA A 353 16.74 9.39 -33.25
N ILE A 354 15.59 8.77 -33.54
CA ILE A 354 14.29 9.10 -32.92
C ILE A 354 13.66 7.83 -32.37
N TYR A 355 13.35 7.85 -31.08
CA TYR A 355 12.59 6.81 -30.39
C TYR A 355 11.29 7.40 -29.86
N ALA A 356 10.16 7.06 -30.46
CA ALA A 356 8.85 7.60 -30.10
C ALA A 356 7.99 6.52 -29.42
N PHE A 357 7.52 6.79 -28.22
CA PHE A 357 6.72 5.88 -27.41
C PHE A 357 5.25 6.28 -27.50
N PHE A 358 4.40 5.37 -27.96
CA PHE A 358 2.98 5.60 -28.22
C PHE A 358 2.09 4.73 -27.33
N ASP A 359 1.09 5.34 -26.70
CA ASP A 359 -0.01 4.59 -26.12
C ASP A 359 -1.07 4.28 -27.17
N GLU A 360 -1.18 3.01 -27.55
CA GLU A 360 -2.14 2.58 -28.57
C GLU A 360 -3.60 2.77 -28.11
N GLY A 361 -3.89 2.67 -26.81
CA GLY A 361 -5.22 2.93 -26.28
C GLY A 361 -5.64 4.39 -26.41
N GLN A 362 -4.69 5.32 -26.41
CA GLN A 362 -4.91 6.75 -26.59
C GLN A 362 -4.77 7.20 -28.05
N ARG A 363 -4.05 6.46 -28.86
CA ARG A 363 -3.81 6.77 -30.28
C ARG A 363 -5.11 6.85 -31.11
N VAL A 364 -6.13 6.10 -30.73
CA VAL A 364 -7.47 6.18 -31.35
C VAL A 364 -8.08 7.59 -31.26
N PHE A 365 -7.59 8.40 -30.31
CA PHE A 365 -8.05 9.77 -30.04
C PHE A 365 -7.02 10.83 -30.43
N ALA A 366 -5.90 10.41 -31.08
CA ALA A 366 -4.83 11.31 -31.50
C ALA A 366 -5.31 12.34 -32.53
N ARG A 367 -5.04 13.62 -32.27
CA ARG A 367 -5.43 14.73 -33.16
C ARG A 367 -4.58 14.85 -34.42
N GLY A 368 -3.38 14.25 -34.44
CA GLY A 368 -2.35 14.50 -35.44
C GLY A 368 -2.15 13.43 -36.50
N GLY A 369 -2.86 12.31 -36.46
CA GLY A 369 -2.57 11.20 -37.38
C GLY A 369 -1.24 10.49 -37.10
N PRO A 370 -0.76 9.63 -38.02
CA PRO A 370 0.54 8.97 -37.89
C PRO A 370 1.68 9.98 -38.03
N PRO A 371 2.85 9.73 -37.41
CA PRO A 371 4.04 10.56 -37.62
C PRO A 371 4.35 10.67 -39.12
N PRO A 372 4.68 11.87 -39.64
CA PRO A 372 4.99 12.08 -41.05
C PRO A 372 6.41 11.58 -41.42
N ILE A 373 7.06 10.84 -40.53
CA ILE A 373 8.38 10.25 -40.72
C ILE A 373 8.28 8.71 -40.62
N PRO A 374 9.05 7.95 -41.39
CA PRO A 374 9.05 6.50 -41.30
C PRO A 374 9.69 6.06 -39.96
N LEU A 375 8.95 5.30 -39.17
CA LEU A 375 9.41 4.70 -37.91
C LEU A 375 9.17 3.18 -37.98
N VAL A 376 10.14 2.39 -37.50
CA VAL A 376 10.01 0.94 -37.38
C VAL A 376 9.19 0.60 -36.14
N PRO A 377 8.03 -0.07 -36.28
CA PRO A 377 7.16 -0.35 -35.14
C PRO A 377 7.69 -1.53 -34.32
N ILE A 378 7.71 -1.34 -33.01
CA ILE A 378 7.94 -2.36 -31.99
C ILE A 378 6.71 -2.38 -31.08
N VAL A 379 6.16 -3.57 -30.83
CA VAL A 379 4.93 -3.70 -30.03
C VAL A 379 5.24 -4.29 -28.66
N LEU A 380 4.79 -3.60 -27.61
CA LEU A 380 4.76 -4.10 -26.25
C LEU A 380 3.34 -4.59 -25.96
N ASP A 381 3.16 -5.90 -25.91
CA ASP A 381 1.86 -6.55 -25.75
C ASP A 381 1.60 -7.06 -24.33
N GLU A 382 2.42 -6.67 -23.37
CA GLU A 382 2.26 -7.05 -21.96
C GLU A 382 1.94 -5.83 -21.09
N ASN A 383 0.91 -5.95 -20.25
CA ASN A 383 0.69 -5.03 -19.14
C ASN A 383 1.39 -5.60 -17.91
N VAL A 384 2.35 -4.86 -17.38
CA VAL A 384 3.21 -5.28 -16.25
C VAL A 384 3.07 -4.39 -15.02
N ARG A 385 2.40 -3.23 -15.15
CA ARG A 385 2.36 -2.20 -14.11
C ARG A 385 1.08 -2.22 -13.28
N ASN A 386 -0.07 -2.47 -13.91
CA ASN A 386 -1.34 -2.55 -13.20
C ASN A 386 -1.58 -3.97 -12.69
N THR A 387 -2.26 -4.12 -11.55
CA THR A 387 -2.79 -5.42 -11.16
C THR A 387 -3.75 -5.97 -12.20
N LYS A 388 -3.88 -7.30 -12.29
CA LYS A 388 -4.72 -7.95 -13.30
C LYS A 388 -6.17 -7.46 -13.31
N PRO A 389 -6.88 -7.30 -12.15
CA PRO A 389 -8.24 -6.77 -12.15
C PRO A 389 -8.35 -5.37 -12.77
N ILE A 390 -7.41 -4.47 -12.46
CA ILE A 390 -7.37 -3.13 -13.03
C ILE A 390 -7.15 -3.21 -14.54
N ALA A 391 -6.12 -3.93 -14.99
CA ALA A 391 -5.80 -4.06 -16.40
C ALA A 391 -6.95 -4.68 -17.22
N GLN A 392 -7.65 -5.67 -16.66
CA GLN A 392 -8.82 -6.29 -17.28
C GLN A 392 -10.02 -5.33 -17.41
N THR A 393 -10.15 -4.36 -16.50
CA THR A 393 -11.27 -3.42 -16.50
C THR A 393 -11.21 -2.48 -17.69
N PHE A 394 -10.05 -1.94 -18.04
CA PHE A 394 -9.89 -1.04 -19.17
C PHE A 394 -9.42 -1.73 -20.47
N GLY A 395 -9.04 -2.98 -20.42
CA GLY A 395 -8.44 -3.70 -21.56
C GLY A 395 -9.32 -3.73 -22.81
N SER A 396 -10.66 -3.76 -22.65
CA SER A 396 -11.59 -3.73 -23.78
C SER A 396 -11.68 -2.36 -24.48
N LEU A 397 -11.16 -1.30 -23.88
CA LEU A 397 -11.10 0.04 -24.47
C LEU A 397 -9.87 0.21 -25.37
N ALA A 398 -8.83 -0.61 -25.19
CA ALA A 398 -7.60 -0.56 -25.98
C ALA A 398 -7.79 -1.29 -27.32
N PRO A 399 -7.19 -0.78 -28.43
CA PRO A 399 -7.29 -1.40 -29.75
C PRO A 399 -6.44 -2.67 -29.89
N ILE A 400 -5.47 -2.89 -29.00
CA ILE A 400 -4.62 -4.08 -28.96
C ILE A 400 -4.95 -4.92 -27.73
N GLN A 401 -4.91 -6.24 -27.91
CA GLN A 401 -5.10 -7.17 -26.81
C GLN A 401 -3.78 -7.33 -26.04
N MET A 402 -3.80 -6.90 -24.77
CA MET A 402 -2.64 -7.00 -23.88
C MET A 402 -2.67 -8.32 -23.08
N ARG A 403 -1.50 -8.88 -22.84
CA ARG A 403 -1.30 -9.95 -21.85
C ARG A 403 -1.08 -9.35 -20.47
N TYR A 404 -1.91 -9.72 -19.49
CA TYR A 404 -1.83 -9.18 -18.14
C TYR A 404 -0.82 -9.96 -17.29
N ARG A 405 0.32 -9.36 -17.00
CA ARG A 405 1.45 -9.94 -16.25
C ARG A 405 1.63 -9.34 -14.86
N GLY A 406 0.94 -8.26 -14.56
CA GLY A 406 0.95 -7.64 -13.24
C GLY A 406 0.45 -8.59 -12.14
N ALA A 407 0.59 -8.14 -10.91
CA ALA A 407 0.15 -8.88 -9.73
C ALA A 407 -1.34 -9.18 -9.72
N ASP A 408 -1.78 -10.13 -8.87
CA ASP A 408 -3.18 -10.53 -8.78
C ASP A 408 -3.94 -9.46 -7.99
N GLY A 409 -3.76 -8.57 -7.36
CA GLY A 409 -4.45 -7.45 -6.71
C GLY A 409 -5.93 -7.66 -6.42
N ASP A 410 -6.53 -6.63 -5.83
CA ASP A 410 -7.94 -6.62 -5.48
C ASP A 410 -8.85 -6.34 -6.68
N PRO A 411 -10.09 -6.81 -6.65
CA PRO A 411 -11.12 -6.37 -7.60
C PRO A 411 -11.26 -4.85 -7.59
N VAL A 412 -11.53 -4.28 -8.78
CA VAL A 412 -11.88 -2.85 -8.88
C VAL A 412 -13.21 -2.63 -8.19
N ARG A 413 -13.24 -1.69 -7.24
CA ARG A 413 -14.46 -1.33 -6.52
C ARG A 413 -15.23 -0.28 -7.30
N PHE A 414 -16.54 -0.50 -7.46
CA PHE A 414 -17.44 0.46 -8.07
C PHE A 414 -18.48 0.96 -7.06
N ILE A 415 -18.69 2.28 -7.04
CA ILE A 415 -19.69 2.94 -6.21
C ILE A 415 -20.64 3.68 -7.13
N ALA A 416 -21.88 3.17 -7.21
CA ALA A 416 -22.93 3.77 -8.03
C ALA A 416 -23.42 5.07 -7.37
N CYS A 417 -23.35 6.17 -8.11
CA CYS A 417 -23.86 7.48 -7.70
C CYS A 417 -24.20 8.32 -8.92
N SER A 418 -24.94 9.42 -8.73
CA SER A 418 -25.19 10.38 -9.80
C SER A 418 -23.93 11.14 -10.18
N GLU A 419 -23.89 11.72 -11.37
CA GLU A 419 -22.80 12.56 -11.87
C GLU A 419 -22.44 13.68 -10.88
N ASP A 420 -23.44 14.37 -10.35
CA ASP A 420 -23.26 15.48 -9.40
C ASP A 420 -22.71 15.03 -8.05
N ALA A 421 -22.98 13.81 -7.62
CA ALA A 421 -22.51 13.25 -6.36
C ALA A 421 -21.12 12.58 -6.46
N ALA A 422 -20.63 12.35 -7.69
CA ALA A 422 -19.43 11.54 -7.91
C ALA A 422 -18.18 12.11 -7.23
N VAL A 423 -18.02 13.43 -7.17
CA VAL A 423 -16.88 14.08 -6.53
C VAL A 423 -16.95 13.91 -5.00
N SER A 424 -18.08 14.24 -4.38
CA SER A 424 -18.25 14.10 -2.92
C SER A 424 -18.10 12.63 -2.47
N MET A 425 -18.65 11.68 -3.24
CA MET A 425 -18.50 10.25 -2.96
C MET A 425 -17.03 9.80 -3.08
N ALA A 426 -16.28 10.39 -4.02
CA ALA A 426 -14.87 10.10 -4.19
C ALA A 426 -14.04 10.67 -3.04
N ASP A 427 -14.39 11.81 -2.46
CA ASP A 427 -13.75 12.36 -1.26
C ASP A 427 -13.96 11.43 -0.05
N ASP A 428 -15.18 10.94 0.17
CA ASP A 428 -15.48 9.96 1.23
C ASP A 428 -14.63 8.69 1.07
N VAL A 429 -14.40 8.24 -0.17
CA VAL A 429 -13.55 7.08 -0.46
C VAL A 429 -12.07 7.37 -0.19
N VAL A 430 -11.60 8.58 -0.46
CA VAL A 430 -10.22 8.97 -0.09
C VAL A 430 -10.01 8.85 1.41
N ASP A 431 -10.95 9.36 2.22
CA ASP A 431 -10.89 9.24 3.68
C ASP A 431 -10.92 7.77 4.15
N GLU A 432 -11.72 6.93 3.49
CA GLU A 432 -11.76 5.49 3.74
C GLU A 432 -10.39 4.84 3.45
N LEU A 433 -9.78 5.11 2.30
CA LEU A 433 -8.48 4.55 1.94
C LEU A 433 -7.36 5.01 2.88
N LEU A 434 -7.38 6.27 3.33
CA LEU A 434 -6.45 6.75 4.36
C LEU A 434 -6.63 5.97 5.67
N SER A 435 -7.87 5.67 6.06
CA SER A 435 -8.17 4.85 7.23
C SER A 435 -7.80 3.37 7.08
N GLU A 436 -7.76 2.84 5.84
CA GLU A 436 -7.24 1.52 5.49
C GLU A 436 -5.70 1.43 5.58
N GLY A 437 -5.00 2.57 5.74
CA GLY A 437 -3.55 2.65 5.90
C GLY A 437 -2.78 3.11 4.66
N TRP A 438 -3.45 3.56 3.59
CA TRP A 438 -2.78 4.23 2.48
C TRP A 438 -2.25 5.58 2.94
N LEU A 439 -1.06 5.96 2.49
CA LEU A 439 -0.51 7.29 2.75
C LEU A 439 -1.02 8.30 1.71
N PRO A 440 -1.12 9.61 2.06
CA PRO A 440 -1.59 10.64 1.13
C PRO A 440 -0.83 10.66 -0.20
N GLU A 441 0.48 10.51 -0.16
CA GLU A 441 1.36 10.46 -1.34
C GLU A 441 1.09 9.28 -2.28
N HIS A 442 0.40 8.24 -1.82
CA HIS A 442 0.03 7.08 -2.63
C HIS A 442 -1.32 7.26 -3.34
N LEU A 443 -2.07 8.30 -2.98
CA LEU A 443 -3.42 8.52 -3.44
C LEU A 443 -3.51 9.61 -4.50
N ALA A 444 -4.38 9.40 -5.48
CA ALA A 444 -4.88 10.47 -6.34
C ALA A 444 -6.40 10.35 -6.51
N LEU A 445 -7.10 11.49 -6.41
CA LEU A 445 -8.47 11.63 -6.84
C LEU A 445 -8.49 12.30 -8.22
N LEU A 446 -9.04 11.59 -9.20
CA LEU A 446 -9.09 12.06 -10.58
C LEU A 446 -10.54 12.27 -11.04
N THR A 447 -10.79 13.38 -11.75
CA THR A 447 -12.10 13.71 -12.32
C THR A 447 -12.10 13.57 -13.85
N THR A 448 -13.24 13.18 -14.44
CA THR A 448 -13.42 13.07 -15.89
C THR A 448 -14.08 14.29 -16.53
N GLY A 449 -14.86 15.03 -15.75
CA GLY A 449 -15.61 16.22 -16.16
C GLY A 449 -15.03 17.51 -15.61
N SER A 450 -15.76 18.17 -14.73
CA SER A 450 -15.28 19.38 -14.05
C SER A 450 -14.15 19.06 -13.09
N ARG A 451 -13.19 20.00 -12.96
CA ARG A 451 -12.07 19.87 -12.02
C ARG A 451 -12.56 19.90 -10.59
N HIS A 452 -11.92 19.09 -9.74
CA HIS A 452 -12.12 19.12 -8.30
C HIS A 452 -11.85 20.51 -7.71
N PRO A 453 -12.59 20.97 -6.66
CA PRO A 453 -12.34 22.26 -6.02
C PRO A 453 -10.89 22.45 -5.55
N GLU A 454 -10.30 21.43 -4.89
CA GLU A 454 -8.89 21.45 -4.46
C GLU A 454 -7.93 21.60 -5.64
N GLN A 455 -8.19 20.94 -6.77
CA GLN A 455 -7.38 21.11 -7.96
C GLN A 455 -7.43 22.57 -8.45
N LYS A 456 -8.62 23.18 -8.48
CA LYS A 456 -8.79 24.58 -8.90
C LYS A 456 -8.02 25.53 -7.98
N ALA A 457 -8.22 25.38 -6.66
CA ALA A 457 -7.55 26.21 -5.66
C ALA A 457 -6.01 26.16 -5.80
N ARG A 458 -5.44 24.95 -5.98
CA ARG A 458 -3.99 24.80 -6.18
C ARG A 458 -3.51 25.39 -7.51
N GLN A 459 -4.30 25.27 -8.58
CA GLN A 459 -3.95 25.86 -9.88
C GLN A 459 -3.99 27.39 -9.86
N GLU A 460 -4.82 28.01 -9.03
CA GLU A 460 -4.83 29.47 -8.80
C GLU A 460 -3.52 29.98 -8.18
N LEU A 461 -2.82 29.15 -7.39
CA LEU A 461 -1.48 29.45 -6.86
C LEU A 461 -0.37 29.36 -7.94
N GLY A 462 -0.67 28.76 -9.09
CA GLY A 462 0.25 28.58 -10.20
C GLY A 462 0.43 27.12 -10.62
N GLN A 463 0.80 26.92 -11.89
CA GLN A 463 0.98 25.57 -12.44
C GLN A 463 2.16 24.82 -11.80
N GLN A 464 3.21 25.51 -11.43
CA GLN A 464 4.37 24.91 -10.77
C GLN A 464 3.99 24.42 -9.37
N GLU A 465 3.27 25.24 -8.59
CA GLU A 465 2.78 24.91 -7.25
C GLU A 465 1.80 23.72 -7.33
N TYR A 466 0.87 23.76 -8.28
CA TYR A 466 -0.05 22.64 -8.50
C TYR A 466 0.68 21.32 -8.76
N TRP A 467 1.65 21.29 -9.66
CA TRP A 467 2.36 20.05 -9.97
C TRP A 467 3.32 19.62 -8.84
N SER A 468 3.87 20.58 -8.06
CA SER A 468 4.71 20.23 -6.90
C SER A 468 3.94 19.39 -5.88
N SER A 469 2.62 19.61 -5.73
CA SER A 469 1.76 18.84 -4.82
C SER A 469 1.66 17.34 -5.16
N PHE A 470 2.04 16.95 -6.39
CA PHE A 470 2.12 15.53 -6.75
C PHE A 470 3.23 14.78 -5.98
N TRP A 471 4.27 15.45 -5.51
CA TRP A 471 5.38 14.87 -4.75
C TRP A 471 5.33 15.22 -3.26
N ASP A 472 4.28 15.89 -2.82
CA ASP A 472 4.08 16.19 -1.42
C ASP A 472 3.64 14.91 -0.69
N ILE A 473 4.40 14.53 0.35
CA ILE A 473 4.17 13.30 1.11
C ILE A 473 2.95 13.40 2.05
N ASP A 474 2.54 14.62 2.38
CA ASP A 474 1.46 14.88 3.33
C ASP A 474 0.11 15.17 2.63
N GLN A 475 0.06 15.11 1.29
CA GLN A 475 -1.13 15.52 0.53
C GLN A 475 -1.57 14.49 -0.50
N VAL A 476 -2.89 14.30 -0.58
CA VAL A 476 -3.54 13.59 -1.69
C VAL A 476 -3.47 14.48 -2.94
N PHE A 477 -3.16 13.88 -4.08
CA PHE A 477 -3.16 14.60 -5.35
C PHE A 477 -4.57 14.66 -5.96
N TYR A 478 -5.02 15.85 -6.31
CA TYR A 478 -6.29 16.09 -7.00
C TYR A 478 -6.04 16.52 -8.44
N GLY A 479 -6.59 15.77 -9.41
CA GLY A 479 -6.30 16.03 -10.81
C GLY A 479 -7.47 15.75 -11.76
N HIS A 480 -7.33 16.22 -13.00
CA HIS A 480 -8.19 15.82 -14.11
C HIS A 480 -7.48 14.75 -14.93
N VAL A 481 -8.21 13.71 -15.37
CA VAL A 481 -7.63 12.53 -16.05
C VAL A 481 -6.71 12.88 -17.22
N LEU A 482 -7.07 13.89 -18.04
CA LEU A 482 -6.24 14.26 -19.20
C LEU A 482 -4.91 14.92 -18.80
N GLY A 483 -4.86 15.66 -17.69
CA GLY A 483 -3.61 16.21 -17.16
C GLY A 483 -2.72 15.16 -16.53
N PHE A 484 -3.31 14.02 -16.12
CA PHE A 484 -2.64 12.92 -15.45
C PHE A 484 -2.09 11.86 -16.42
N LYS A 485 -2.13 12.12 -17.75
CA LYS A 485 -1.53 11.24 -18.76
C LYS A 485 -0.04 11.02 -18.49
N GLY A 486 0.41 9.78 -18.63
CA GLY A 486 1.79 9.38 -18.36
C GLY A 486 2.15 9.25 -16.88
N LEU A 487 1.29 9.71 -15.97
CA LEU A 487 1.47 9.56 -14.51
C LEU A 487 0.65 8.36 -13.98
N GLU A 488 1.04 7.87 -12.82
CA GLU A 488 0.36 6.77 -12.12
C GLU A 488 0.50 6.92 -10.60
N ARG A 489 -0.41 6.29 -9.85
CA ARG A 489 -0.38 6.21 -8.39
C ARG A 489 -0.66 4.77 -7.94
N PRO A 490 -0.16 4.35 -6.76
CA PRO A 490 -0.55 3.08 -6.17
C PRO A 490 -2.06 2.94 -6.03
N ALA A 491 -2.75 3.96 -5.52
CA ALA A 491 -4.20 3.96 -5.38
C ALA A 491 -4.83 5.19 -6.05
N VAL A 492 -5.90 4.96 -6.82
CA VAL A 492 -6.65 6.02 -7.51
C VAL A 492 -8.13 5.90 -7.20
N VAL A 493 -8.74 7.04 -6.86
CA VAL A 493 -10.19 7.21 -6.82
C VAL A 493 -10.59 8.01 -8.06
N LEU A 494 -11.41 7.40 -8.93
CA LEU A 494 -11.88 8.00 -10.17
C LEU A 494 -13.31 8.48 -9.98
N ALA A 495 -13.52 9.80 -9.94
CA ALA A 495 -14.83 10.43 -9.98
C ALA A 495 -15.27 10.63 -11.43
N VAL A 496 -16.25 9.84 -11.87
CA VAL A 496 -16.89 10.00 -13.20
C VAL A 496 -18.00 11.03 -13.07
N ASN A 497 -17.60 12.29 -13.04
CA ASN A 497 -18.47 13.47 -12.89
C ASN A 497 -18.78 14.12 -14.25
N GLY A 498 -19.13 13.29 -15.23
CA GLY A 498 -19.41 13.67 -16.62
C GLY A 498 -18.19 13.58 -17.53
N PHE A 499 -18.46 13.60 -18.82
CA PHE A 499 -17.40 13.53 -19.83
C PHE A 499 -17.29 14.81 -20.68
N GLY A 500 -18.19 15.78 -20.48
CA GLY A 500 -18.27 16.97 -21.31
C GLY A 500 -18.75 16.68 -22.75
N ALA A 501 -18.84 17.72 -23.58
CA ALA A 501 -19.31 17.63 -24.95
C ALA A 501 -18.20 17.52 -26.01
N ASP A 502 -16.94 17.33 -25.59
CA ASP A 502 -15.73 17.34 -26.44
C ASP A 502 -15.52 16.04 -27.25
N GLY A 503 -16.39 15.05 -27.10
CA GLY A 503 -16.29 13.75 -27.76
C GLY A 503 -15.17 12.84 -27.21
N ARG A 504 -14.46 13.24 -26.16
CA ARG A 504 -13.31 12.52 -25.57
C ARG A 504 -13.68 11.60 -24.40
N GLY A 505 -14.97 11.30 -24.21
CA GLY A 505 -15.44 10.51 -23.05
C GLY A 505 -14.74 9.16 -22.92
N LYS A 506 -14.60 8.43 -24.02
CA LYS A 506 -13.93 7.12 -24.04
C LYS A 506 -12.45 7.21 -23.69
N GLU A 507 -11.75 8.22 -24.18
CA GLU A 507 -10.36 8.50 -23.81
C GLU A 507 -10.22 8.84 -22.33
N LYS A 508 -11.07 9.74 -21.81
CA LYS A 508 -11.07 10.11 -20.39
C LYS A 508 -11.29 8.90 -19.49
N LEU A 509 -12.23 8.02 -19.87
CA LEU A 509 -12.50 6.79 -19.14
C LEU A 509 -11.29 5.83 -19.19
N TYR A 510 -10.72 5.59 -20.38
CA TYR A 510 -9.54 4.75 -20.54
C TYR A 510 -8.35 5.25 -19.70
N VAL A 511 -8.06 6.55 -19.80
CA VAL A 511 -6.97 7.17 -19.02
C VAL A 511 -7.25 7.03 -17.53
N GLY A 512 -8.44 7.38 -17.05
CA GLY A 512 -8.79 7.32 -15.62
C GLY A 512 -8.66 5.91 -15.04
N LEU A 513 -9.20 4.90 -15.74
CA LEU A 513 -9.17 3.51 -15.29
C LEU A 513 -7.76 2.92 -15.27
N SER A 514 -6.82 3.45 -16.05
CA SER A 514 -5.47 2.90 -16.20
C SER A 514 -4.41 3.55 -15.30
N ARG A 515 -4.77 4.56 -14.48
CA ARG A 515 -3.79 5.32 -13.67
C ARG A 515 -3.43 4.68 -12.33
N ALA A 516 -4.26 3.76 -11.84
CA ALA A 516 -3.99 3.02 -10.61
C ALA A 516 -3.07 1.83 -10.88
N ARG A 517 -2.08 1.61 -10.02
CA ARG A 517 -1.25 0.40 -10.07
C ARG A 517 -1.88 -0.75 -9.27
N ASP A 518 -2.33 -0.49 -8.04
CA ASP A 518 -2.72 -1.49 -7.05
C ASP A 518 -4.18 -1.42 -6.64
N ARG A 519 -4.71 -0.22 -6.41
CA ARG A 519 -6.07 -0.01 -5.94
C ARG A 519 -6.80 0.99 -6.82
N LEU A 520 -7.94 0.59 -7.37
CA LEU A 520 -8.83 1.45 -8.14
C LEU A 520 -10.23 1.42 -7.54
N VAL A 521 -10.76 2.61 -7.23
CA VAL A 521 -12.16 2.79 -6.88
C VAL A 521 -12.78 3.76 -7.89
N VAL A 522 -13.94 3.44 -8.43
CA VAL A 522 -14.64 4.24 -9.42
C VAL A 522 -16.00 4.66 -8.86
N CYS A 523 -16.25 5.97 -8.78
CA CYS A 523 -17.52 6.56 -8.36
C CYS A 523 -18.21 7.18 -9.57
N GLY A 524 -19.46 6.81 -9.86
CA GLY A 524 -20.19 7.38 -11.00
C GLY A 524 -21.48 6.69 -11.36
N ASP A 525 -22.13 7.20 -12.42
CA ASP A 525 -23.38 6.66 -12.94
C ASP A 525 -23.11 5.41 -13.81
N PRO A 526 -23.68 4.24 -13.44
CA PRO A 526 -23.53 2.99 -14.19
C PRO A 526 -23.93 3.10 -15.66
N GLU A 527 -25.02 3.82 -15.97
CA GLU A 527 -25.52 3.95 -17.34
C GLU A 527 -24.62 4.86 -18.18
N GLN A 528 -24.06 5.90 -17.60
CA GLN A 528 -23.09 6.75 -18.26
C GLN A 528 -21.80 5.97 -18.58
N ILE A 529 -21.33 5.13 -17.65
CA ILE A 529 -20.17 4.25 -17.87
C ILE A 529 -20.48 3.24 -18.98
N ARG A 530 -21.68 2.66 -19.00
CA ARG A 530 -22.11 1.75 -20.07
C ARG A 530 -22.13 2.44 -21.43
N ALA A 531 -22.70 3.66 -21.51
CA ALA A 531 -22.79 4.43 -22.74
C ALA A 531 -21.40 4.77 -23.33
N VAL A 532 -20.44 5.13 -22.49
CA VAL A 532 -19.09 5.56 -22.92
C VAL A 532 -18.12 4.38 -23.05
N GLY A 533 -18.08 3.50 -22.04
CA GLY A 533 -17.14 2.38 -21.95
C GLY A 533 -17.59 1.10 -22.64
N GLY A 534 -18.89 1.01 -22.93
CA GLY A 534 -19.50 -0.18 -23.50
C GLY A 534 -19.80 -1.26 -22.47
N GLU A 535 -20.48 -2.32 -22.92
CA GLU A 535 -20.95 -3.41 -22.07
C GLU A 535 -19.83 -4.19 -21.36
N ALA A 536 -18.66 -4.28 -21.98
CA ALA A 536 -17.53 -5.02 -21.41
C ALA A 536 -16.96 -4.31 -20.15
N VAL A 537 -16.80 -2.99 -20.20
CA VAL A 537 -16.35 -2.19 -19.03
C VAL A 537 -17.44 -2.21 -17.96
N TYR A 538 -18.70 -2.01 -18.35
CA TYR A 538 -19.83 -2.04 -17.44
C TYR A 538 -19.88 -3.33 -16.62
N ARG A 539 -19.80 -4.51 -17.26
CA ARG A 539 -19.83 -5.79 -16.55
C ARG A 539 -18.67 -5.98 -15.59
N ARG A 540 -17.50 -5.44 -15.94
CA ARG A 540 -16.30 -5.54 -15.07
C ARG A 540 -16.39 -4.64 -13.83
N LEU A 541 -17.04 -3.49 -13.94
CA LEU A 541 -17.17 -2.53 -12.84
C LEU A 541 -18.40 -2.79 -11.97
N VAL A 542 -19.55 -3.08 -12.61
CA VAL A 542 -20.86 -3.09 -11.94
C VAL A 542 -21.36 -4.52 -11.67
N GLY A 543 -20.90 -5.48 -12.44
CA GLY A 543 -21.35 -6.89 -12.38
C GLY A 543 -20.42 -7.81 -11.60
N GLY A 544 -19.40 -7.27 -10.92
CA GLY A 544 -18.39 -8.02 -10.15
C GLY A 544 -18.77 -8.21 -8.68
#